data_16b4bd7a98397fe4dfa7c4a0893e7e26
#
_entry.id   16b4bd7a98397fe4dfa7c4a0893e7e26
#
_cell.length_a   1.000
_cell.length_b   1.000
_cell.length_c   1.000
_cell.angle_alpha   90.00
_cell.angle_beta   90.00
_cell.angle_gamma   90.00
#
_symmetry.space_group_name_H-M   'P 1'
#
loop_
_entity.id
_entity.type
_entity.pdbx_description
1 polymer ?
#
loop_
_entity_poly.entity_id
_entity_poly.type
_entity_poly.pdbx_seq_one_letter_code
_entity_poly.pdbx_strand_id
1 'polypeptide(L)'
;MFLRVMFFTATAVFAVRAMAASATMQAAAPRADGVVTVQTITTAGHDFSQHFLAAWRDMEGSEQYTLALRERPSARFGSEVSIDFAQRNVLQLRLPPSRALLRDMATSAAEQVWATVL
;
A
#
# COMPACT_ATOMS: atom_id res chain seq x y z
N MET A 1 -52.24 10.45 55.41
CA MET A 1 -51.93 10.44 54.99
C MET A 1 -50.90 10.46 54.34
N PHE A 2 -50.40 10.41 53.93
CA PHE A 2 -49.47 10.31 53.44
C PHE A 2 -48.93 9.83 52.53
N LEU A 3 -48.46 9.93 51.89
CA LEU A 3 -47.94 9.46 51.03
C LEU A 3 -46.91 9.45 50.50
N ARG A 4 -46.37 9.09 50.14
CA ARG A 4 -45.39 8.87 49.71
C ARG A 4 -45.01 8.73 48.46
N VAL A 5 -44.51 8.90 48.00
CA VAL A 5 -44.16 8.95 46.86
C VAL A 5 -42.99 8.55 46.50
N MET A 6 -42.75 8.02 45.85
CA MET A 6 -41.70 7.54 45.47
C MET A 6 -41.16 7.73 44.20
N PHE A 7 -40.42 7.91 43.91
CA PHE A 7 -39.85 8.07 42.81
C PHE A 7 -38.90 7.45 42.27
N PHE A 8 -38.61 7.24 41.48
CA PHE A 8 -37.82 6.65 40.81
C PHE A 8 -37.38 7.11 39.75
N THR A 9 -36.56 7.19 39.48
CA THR A 9 -35.65 7.48 38.79
C THR A 9 -35.08 6.49 38.09
N ALA A 10 -35.32 6.37 37.06
CA ALA A 10 -34.84 5.47 36.32
C ALA A 10 -33.78 6.05 35.60
N THR A 11 -32.83 5.77 35.73
CA THR A 11 -31.89 6.22 35.16
C THR A 11 -31.48 5.62 34.03
N ALA A 12 -31.38 6.06 33.13
CA ALA A 12 -31.04 5.48 32.03
C ALA A 12 -29.69 5.44 31.81
N VAL A 13 -29.33 4.60 31.44
CA VAL A 13 -28.13 4.45 31.32
C VAL A 13 -27.76 4.03 30.10
N PHE A 14 -27.25 4.45 29.45
CA PHE A 14 -26.83 3.98 28.39
C PHE A 14 -26.01 4.42 27.57
N ALA A 15 -25.68 3.98 26.89
CA ALA A 15 -25.15 4.44 25.91
C ALA A 15 -23.74 4.49 25.74
N VAL A 16 -23.06 3.76 26.06
CA VAL A 16 -21.75 3.85 25.84
C VAL A 16 -21.21 2.83 25.05
N ARG A 17 -21.96 2.07 24.43
CA ARG A 17 -21.46 1.01 23.77
C ARG A 17 -21.00 1.31 22.43
N ALA A 18 -21.33 2.28 21.74
CA ALA A 18 -20.97 2.45 20.37
C ALA A 18 -19.53 2.81 20.14
N MET A 19 -18.90 3.32 21.15
CA MET A 19 -17.54 3.68 20.93
C MET A 19 -16.56 2.61 20.94
N ALA A 20 -16.85 1.53 21.53
CA ALA A 20 -15.92 0.43 21.60
C ALA A 20 -15.63 -0.18 20.25
N ALA A 21 -16.58 -0.15 19.38
CA ALA A 21 -16.38 -0.77 18.08
C ALA A 21 -15.37 0.00 17.24
N SER A 22 -15.42 1.31 17.33
CA SER A 22 -14.48 2.11 16.57
C SER A 22 -13.06 1.95 17.04
N ALA A 23 -12.91 1.88 18.33
CA ALA A 23 -11.58 1.72 18.88
C ALA A 23 -10.99 0.36 18.50
N THR A 24 -11.83 -0.64 18.43
CA THR A 24 -11.35 -1.96 18.07
C THR A 24 -10.88 -2.01 16.63
N MET A 25 -11.57 -1.34 15.75
CA MET A 25 -11.14 -1.33 14.37
C MET A 25 -9.86 -0.59 14.19
N GLN A 26 -9.67 0.48 14.91
CA GLN A 26 -8.43 1.20 14.82
C GLN A 26 -7.28 0.42 15.37
N ALA A 27 -7.52 -0.36 16.38
CA ALA A 27 -6.48 -1.14 16.97
C ALA A 27 -6.04 -2.27 16.06
N ALA A 28 -6.92 -2.70 15.20
CA ALA A 28 -6.57 -3.77 14.30
C ALA A 28 -5.79 -3.29 13.11
N ALA A 29 -5.77 -1.98 12.90
CA ALA A 29 -5.13 -1.48 11.75
C ALA A 29 -3.64 -1.34 11.79
N PRO A 30 -3.02 -1.40 12.85
CA PRO A 30 -1.62 -1.11 12.82
C PRO A 30 -0.74 -2.21 12.56
N ARG A 31 -0.98 -3.07 11.68
CA ARG A 31 -0.01 -3.94 11.42
C ARG A 31 0.72 -3.22 10.47
N ALA A 32 1.91 -3.08 10.58
CA ALA A 32 2.72 -2.36 9.68
C ALA A 32 3.01 -3.18 8.48
N ASP A 33 2.05 -3.43 7.77
CA ASP A 33 2.30 -4.13 6.52
C ASP A 33 2.81 -3.10 5.53
N GLY A 34 3.75 -3.48 4.73
CA GLY A 34 4.27 -2.61 3.71
C GLY A 34 3.25 -2.38 2.61
N VAL A 35 3.38 -1.27 1.93
CA VAL A 35 2.48 -0.90 0.86
C VAL A 35 3.29 -0.52 -0.36
N VAL A 36 2.88 -0.96 -1.51
CA VAL A 36 3.51 -0.52 -2.74
C VAL A 36 2.62 0.53 -3.37
N THR A 37 3.13 1.75 -3.42
CA THR A 37 2.42 2.86 -4.03
C THR A 37 2.84 2.93 -5.49
N VAL A 38 1.89 3.05 -6.39
CA VAL A 38 2.17 3.06 -7.81
C VAL A 38 1.60 4.32 -8.43
N GLN A 39 2.44 5.08 -9.13
CA GLN A 39 2.03 6.25 -9.88
C GLN A 39 2.50 6.08 -11.30
N THR A 40 1.62 5.68 -12.18
CA THR A 40 1.94 5.49 -13.58
C THR A 40 1.07 6.39 -14.45
N ILE A 41 1.57 6.70 -15.62
CA ILE A 41 0.91 7.61 -16.54
C ILE A 41 0.61 6.94 -17.85
N THR A 42 1.52 6.13 -18.36
CA THR A 42 1.34 5.48 -19.65
C THR A 42 0.88 4.04 -19.48
N THR A 43 0.38 3.47 -20.57
CA THR A 43 0.00 2.06 -20.59
C THR A 43 1.21 1.19 -20.28
N ALA A 44 2.36 1.51 -20.84
CA ALA A 44 3.57 0.75 -20.60
C ALA A 44 3.96 0.79 -19.13
N GLY A 45 3.85 1.97 -18.51
CA GLY A 45 4.12 2.08 -17.07
C GLY A 45 3.17 1.28 -16.24
N HIS A 46 1.90 1.28 -16.61
CA HIS A 46 0.90 0.50 -15.90
C HIS A 46 1.19 -0.99 -16.04
N ASP A 47 1.50 -1.45 -17.24
CA ASP A 47 1.82 -2.87 -17.47
C ASP A 47 3.07 -3.28 -16.69
N PHE A 48 4.08 -2.42 -16.68
CA PHE A 48 5.28 -2.68 -15.90
C PHE A 48 4.92 -2.85 -14.42
N SER A 49 4.11 -1.95 -13.89
CA SER A 49 3.75 -2.01 -12.48
C SER A 49 2.99 -3.27 -12.14
N GLN A 50 2.13 -3.75 -13.05
CA GLN A 50 1.38 -4.97 -12.82
C GLN A 50 2.31 -6.18 -12.73
N HIS A 51 3.25 -6.28 -13.66
CA HIS A 51 4.21 -7.37 -13.63
C HIS A 51 5.16 -7.29 -12.45
N PHE A 52 5.58 -6.07 -12.11
CA PHE A 52 6.43 -5.86 -10.96
C PHE A 52 5.72 -6.29 -9.67
N LEU A 53 4.48 -5.88 -9.51
CA LEU A 53 3.73 -6.23 -8.30
C LEU A 53 3.50 -7.73 -8.21
N ALA A 54 3.23 -8.38 -9.32
CA ALA A 54 3.04 -9.83 -9.30
C ALA A 54 4.31 -10.54 -8.85
N ALA A 55 5.46 -10.13 -9.36
CA ALA A 55 6.74 -10.73 -8.97
C ALA A 55 7.08 -10.39 -7.53
N TRP A 56 6.81 -9.15 -7.11
CA TRP A 56 7.11 -8.70 -5.75
C TRP A 56 6.30 -9.49 -4.72
N ARG A 57 5.03 -9.71 -5.02
CA ARG A 57 4.15 -10.45 -4.10
C ARG A 57 4.54 -11.91 -3.95
N ASP A 58 5.22 -12.46 -4.95
CA ASP A 58 5.67 -13.84 -4.86
C ASP A 58 6.90 -14.00 -3.98
N MET A 59 7.54 -12.91 -3.60
CA MET A 59 8.71 -12.98 -2.75
C MET A 59 8.28 -13.04 -1.29
N GLU A 60 8.73 -14.07 -0.61
CA GLU A 60 8.34 -14.30 0.76
C GLU A 60 8.83 -13.20 1.67
N GLY A 61 7.92 -12.57 2.38
CA GLY A 61 8.28 -11.48 3.28
C GLY A 61 8.24 -10.11 2.65
N SER A 62 7.93 -10.03 1.36
CA SER A 62 7.93 -8.74 0.67
C SER A 62 6.84 -7.80 1.18
N GLU A 63 5.79 -8.35 1.77
CA GLU A 63 4.69 -7.52 2.26
C GLU A 63 5.07 -6.65 3.43
N GLN A 64 6.25 -6.84 3.98
CA GLN A 64 6.72 -6.00 5.07
C GLN A 64 7.32 -4.69 4.60
N TYR A 65 7.63 -4.59 3.32
CA TYR A 65 8.36 -3.43 2.82
C TYR A 65 7.48 -2.48 2.04
N THR A 66 7.67 -1.20 2.25
CA THR A 66 6.92 -0.17 1.56
C THR A 66 7.77 0.38 0.42
N LEU A 67 7.23 0.30 -0.77
CA LEU A 67 7.91 0.80 -1.96
C LEU A 67 7.09 1.88 -2.63
N ALA A 68 7.73 2.76 -3.34
CA ALA A 68 7.06 3.73 -4.18
C ALA A 68 7.59 3.59 -5.60
N LEU A 69 6.70 3.30 -6.52
CA LEU A 69 7.04 3.15 -7.92
C LEU A 69 6.43 4.32 -8.69
N ARG A 70 7.25 5.05 -9.39
CA ARG A 70 6.81 6.24 -10.12
C ARG A 70 7.29 6.18 -11.55
N GLU A 71 6.43 6.64 -12.43
CA GLU A 71 6.77 6.74 -13.83
C GLU A 71 6.99 8.19 -14.20
N ARG A 72 8.02 8.47 -14.96
CA ARG A 72 8.28 9.79 -15.50
C ARG A 72 8.37 9.67 -17.01
N PRO A 73 7.32 10.03 -17.72
CA PRO A 73 7.36 9.94 -19.17
C PRO A 73 8.22 11.03 -19.77
N SER A 74 8.85 10.69 -20.87
CA SER A 74 9.67 11.63 -21.61
C SER A 74 9.37 11.46 -23.09
N ALA A 75 9.10 12.55 -23.77
CA ALA A 75 8.81 12.50 -25.19
C ALA A 75 10.02 12.06 -26.00
N ARG A 76 11.20 12.25 -25.45
CA ARG A 76 12.41 12.00 -26.19
C ARG A 76 13.04 10.66 -25.90
N PHE A 77 12.93 10.21 -24.67
CA PHE A 77 13.62 9.02 -24.24
C PHE A 77 12.71 7.92 -23.72
N GLY A 78 11.41 8.06 -23.92
CA GLY A 78 10.44 7.10 -23.42
C GLY A 78 10.20 7.32 -21.93
N SER A 79 9.58 6.34 -21.31
CA SER A 79 9.23 6.43 -19.89
C SER A 79 10.32 5.86 -19.02
N GLU A 80 10.53 6.50 -17.92
CA GLU A 80 11.47 6.05 -16.92
C GLU A 80 10.71 5.70 -15.66
N VAL A 81 11.07 4.59 -15.04
CA VAL A 81 10.46 4.16 -13.81
C VAL A 81 11.48 4.23 -12.69
N SER A 82 11.09 4.83 -11.58
CA SER A 82 11.90 4.89 -10.38
C SER A 82 11.22 4.13 -9.29
N ILE A 83 11.98 3.37 -8.53
CA ILE A 83 11.47 2.65 -7.38
C ILE A 83 12.24 3.12 -6.16
N ASP A 84 11.50 3.59 -5.17
CA ASP A 84 12.08 4.11 -3.94
C ASP A 84 11.71 3.23 -2.75
N PHE A 85 12.67 3.08 -1.85
CA PHE A 85 12.47 2.39 -0.60
C PHE A 85 13.06 3.25 0.50
N ALA A 86 12.29 3.53 1.53
CA ALA A 86 12.73 4.35 2.66
C ALA A 86 13.24 5.72 2.19
N GLN A 87 12.52 6.28 1.23
CA GLN A 87 12.85 7.59 0.67
C GLN A 87 14.17 7.64 -0.08
N ARG A 88 14.69 6.49 -0.46
CA ARG A 88 15.88 6.42 -1.27
C ARG A 88 15.54 5.76 -2.57
N ASN A 89 16.11 6.25 -3.65
CA ASN A 89 15.95 5.61 -4.94
C ASN A 89 16.79 4.34 -4.97
N VAL A 90 16.15 3.20 -5.10
CA VAL A 90 16.86 1.93 -5.12
C VAL A 90 16.96 1.34 -6.51
N LEU A 91 16.17 1.81 -7.45
CA LEU A 91 16.24 1.33 -8.81
C LEU A 91 15.66 2.37 -9.76
N GLN A 92 16.27 2.53 -10.90
CA GLN A 92 15.80 3.43 -11.91
C GLN A 92 16.07 2.79 -13.26
N LEU A 93 15.05 2.71 -14.10
CA LEU A 93 15.22 2.07 -15.37
C LEU A 93 14.30 2.70 -16.41
N ARG A 94 14.64 2.46 -17.66
CA ARG A 94 13.88 2.99 -18.77
C ARG A 94 13.05 1.87 -19.33
N LEU A 95 11.79 2.14 -19.62
CA LEU A 95 10.90 1.12 -20.12
C LEU A 95 11.21 0.78 -21.58
N PRO A 96 11.24 -0.50 -21.91
CA PRO A 96 11.46 -0.91 -23.30
C PRO A 96 10.19 -0.77 -24.11
N PRO A 97 10.30 -0.65 -25.42
CA PRO A 97 9.12 -0.57 -26.27
C PRO A 97 8.40 -1.90 -26.44
N SER A 98 9.06 -3.00 -26.18
CA SER A 98 8.49 -4.32 -26.35
C SER A 98 7.78 -4.81 -25.12
N ARG A 99 6.57 -5.29 -25.25
CA ARG A 99 5.82 -5.82 -24.12
C ARG A 99 6.45 -7.06 -23.51
N ALA A 100 7.06 -7.88 -24.35
CA ALA A 100 7.71 -9.09 -23.84
C ALA A 100 8.89 -8.72 -22.95
N LEU A 101 9.69 -7.75 -23.39
CA LEU A 101 10.82 -7.31 -22.60
C LEU A 101 10.37 -6.59 -21.34
N LEU A 102 9.23 -5.92 -21.40
CA LEU A 102 8.70 -5.20 -20.26
C LEU A 102 8.42 -6.15 -19.11
N ARG A 103 7.85 -7.30 -19.41
CA ARG A 103 7.55 -8.29 -18.40
C ARG A 103 8.82 -8.80 -17.74
N ASP A 104 9.81 -9.14 -18.55
CA ASP A 104 11.07 -9.66 -18.04
C ASP A 104 11.81 -8.62 -17.22
N MET A 105 11.77 -7.37 -17.65
CA MET A 105 12.38 -6.29 -16.90
C MET A 105 11.70 -6.07 -15.57
N ALA A 106 10.38 -6.20 -15.54
CA ALA A 106 9.65 -6.01 -14.29
C ALA A 106 10.00 -7.09 -13.28
N THR A 107 10.10 -8.33 -13.74
CA THR A 107 10.47 -9.43 -12.86
C THR A 107 11.89 -9.24 -12.34
N SER A 108 12.79 -8.87 -13.23
CA SER A 108 14.16 -8.63 -12.86
C SER A 108 14.30 -7.45 -11.90
N ALA A 109 13.49 -6.41 -12.13
CA ALA A 109 13.48 -5.26 -11.25
C ALA A 109 13.04 -5.65 -9.84
N ALA A 110 12.02 -6.48 -9.74
CA ALA A 110 11.56 -6.94 -8.44
C ALA A 110 12.66 -7.69 -7.70
N GLU A 111 13.40 -8.53 -8.40
CA GLU A 111 14.49 -9.25 -7.80
C GLU A 111 15.62 -8.33 -7.34
N GLN A 112 15.93 -7.32 -8.13
CA GLN A 112 16.97 -6.37 -7.77
C GLN A 112 16.57 -5.54 -6.57
N VAL A 113 15.33 -5.10 -6.52
CA VAL A 113 14.84 -4.33 -5.37
C VAL A 113 14.85 -5.21 -4.13
N TRP A 114 14.42 -6.45 -4.27
CA TRP A 114 14.42 -7.38 -3.15
C TRP A 114 15.83 -7.55 -2.57
N ALA A 115 16.80 -7.73 -3.44
CA ALA A 115 18.19 -7.88 -2.98
C ALA A 115 18.70 -6.61 -2.31
N THR A 116 18.17 -5.47 -2.68
CA THR A 116 18.62 -4.20 -2.11
C THR A 116 18.00 -3.93 -0.75
N VAL A 117 16.73 -4.32 -0.56
CA VAL A 117 16.06 -4.02 0.69
C VAL A 117 16.28 -5.06 1.79
N LEU A 118 16.82 -6.19 1.45
CA LEU A 118 17.09 -7.23 2.46
C LEU A 118 18.13 -6.82 3.50
#